data_718c24a1d11f9ecf424aea056328681d
#
_entry.id   718c24a1d11f9ecf424aea056328681d
#
_cell.length_a   1.000
_cell.length_b   1.000
_cell.length_c   1.000
_cell.angle_alpha   90.00
_cell.angle_beta   90.00
_cell.angle_gamma   90.00
#
_symmetry.space_group_name_H-M   'P 1'
#
loop_
_entity.id
_entity.type
_entity.pdbx_description
1 polymer ?
#
loop_
_entity_poly.entity_id
_entity_poly.type
_entity_poly.pdbx_seq_one_letter_code
_entity_poly.pdbx_strand_id
1 'polypeptide(L)'
;MLARAVLLCHDCGVPALITSQFPKSPVAALASGERSRVALRAALLARGAEQEELFSLARRARDATWPVREVETRSVIELSNVCQQSCNYCSMAKESKLKRYVIKQGQLMERVEFLHALGRRVLVLQSGENDSDNFVGHVAKCVAEIKRRFPDLELILSLGNLSHRQYVRLREAGAERYNLKFETSSPSLYSMWKPGDSLDQRLACLRDLIAIGFKTGAGNITGMPGQSLDDVIDDLLLLGKLDLTMMSCTVFIPGEMCGYRDEPMGDVDIALNQMALMRILYPTRLMPTTSCLERGKKGGQLAGLMAGANTVTIHDGTPEEFKKLFPIYSTDRCSPDQARCAAIVHDAGLSFGKAPLI
;
A
#
# COMPACT_ATOMS: atom_id res chain seq x y z
N MET A 1 43.05 14.94 -10.02
CA MET A 1 43.77 16.08 -9.45
C MET A 1 42.75 17.02 -8.85
N LEU A 2 42.60 17.00 -7.53
CA LEU A 2 41.68 17.88 -6.78
C LEU A 2 42.45 19.09 -6.31
N ALA A 3 42.11 20.29 -6.80
CA ALA A 3 42.70 21.56 -6.40
C ALA A 3 42.24 21.90 -4.97
N ARG A 4 43.16 21.96 -4.03
CA ARG A 4 42.99 22.52 -2.68
C ARG A 4 43.11 24.05 -2.75
N ALA A 5 42.04 24.76 -2.45
CA ALA A 5 42.13 26.21 -2.18
C ALA A 5 42.54 26.40 -0.72
N VAL A 6 43.69 27.01 -0.51
CA VAL A 6 44.19 27.45 0.80
C VAL A 6 44.00 28.95 0.89
N LEU A 7 43.15 29.42 1.79
CA LEU A 7 43.06 30.83 2.18
C LEU A 7 43.94 31.05 3.44
N LEU A 8 44.94 31.90 3.30
CA LEU A 8 45.80 32.30 4.42
C LEU A 8 45.19 33.50 5.17
N CYS A 9 44.98 33.35 6.45
CA CYS A 9 44.66 34.48 7.33
C CYS A 9 45.93 35.14 7.83
N HIS A 10 46.03 36.46 7.68
CA HIS A 10 47.34 37.21 7.81
C HIS A 10 47.79 37.49 9.23
N ASP A 11 47.11 37.08 10.32
CA ASP A 11 47.50 37.55 11.67
C ASP A 11 47.81 36.47 12.73
N CYS A 12 47.80 35.19 12.46
CA CYS A 12 48.15 34.22 13.53
C CYS A 12 48.79 32.90 13.10
N GLY A 13 49.31 32.76 11.90
CA GLY A 13 50.25 31.67 11.54
C GLY A 13 49.77 30.23 11.71
N VAL A 14 48.48 29.98 12.00
CA VAL A 14 47.88 28.65 12.14
C VAL A 14 46.91 28.43 11.01
N PRO A 15 47.05 27.36 10.17
CA PRO A 15 46.07 27.07 9.15
C PRO A 15 44.78 26.62 9.80
N ALA A 16 43.73 27.43 9.68
CA ALA A 16 42.38 26.98 10.02
C ALA A 16 41.99 25.89 9.02
N LEU A 17 41.95 24.64 9.47
CA LEU A 17 41.31 23.57 8.76
C LEU A 17 39.79 23.83 8.74
N ILE A 18 39.35 24.53 7.70
CA ILE A 18 37.91 24.56 7.38
C ILE A 18 37.59 23.14 6.91
N THR A 19 37.16 22.28 7.82
CA THR A 19 36.43 21.06 7.46
C THR A 19 35.11 21.54 6.87
N SER A 20 35.06 21.69 5.53
CA SER A 20 33.80 21.78 4.82
C SER A 20 33.05 20.48 5.12
N GLN A 21 32.14 20.55 6.10
CA GLN A 21 31.14 19.50 6.23
C GLN A 21 30.32 19.59 4.95
N PHE A 22 30.64 18.72 3.98
CA PHE A 22 29.72 18.47 2.90
C PHE A 22 28.38 18.10 3.55
N PRO A 23 27.27 18.69 3.13
CA PRO A 23 25.99 18.30 3.67
C PRO A 23 25.88 16.78 3.54
N LYS A 24 25.64 16.09 4.67
CA LYS A 24 25.46 14.64 4.67
C LYS A 24 24.36 14.33 3.66
N SER A 25 24.58 13.32 2.81
CA SER A 25 23.51 12.91 1.89
C SER A 25 22.21 12.69 2.70
N PRO A 26 21.02 12.95 2.14
CA PRO A 26 19.76 12.74 2.83
C PRO A 26 19.65 11.31 3.40
N VAL A 27 20.25 10.35 2.70
CA VAL A 27 20.28 8.95 3.13
C VAL A 27 21.22 8.74 4.30
N ALA A 28 22.38 9.41 4.32
CA ALA A 28 23.29 9.36 5.45
C ALA A 28 22.67 9.97 6.72
N ALA A 29 21.89 11.04 6.58
CA ALA A 29 21.11 11.63 7.67
C ALA A 29 20.08 10.62 8.23
N LEU A 30 19.31 9.97 7.36
CA LEU A 30 18.35 8.93 7.76
C LEU A 30 19.04 7.73 8.42
N ALA A 31 20.19 7.29 7.90
CA ALA A 31 20.98 6.19 8.46
C ALA A 31 21.52 6.50 9.86
N SER A 32 21.83 7.78 10.14
CA SER A 32 22.23 8.26 11.48
C SER A 32 21.06 8.49 12.43
N GLY A 33 19.81 8.22 12.01
CA GLY A 33 18.63 8.36 12.84
C GLY A 33 17.89 9.69 12.70
N GLU A 34 18.30 10.58 11.80
CA GLU A 34 17.57 11.84 11.56
C GLU A 34 16.20 11.57 10.97
N ARG A 35 15.17 12.29 11.47
CA ARG A 35 13.77 12.15 11.06
C ARG A 35 13.12 13.51 10.81
N SER A 36 13.92 14.54 10.53
CA SER A 36 13.43 15.89 10.23
C SER A 36 12.63 15.90 8.92
N ARG A 37 11.67 16.82 8.80
CA ARG A 37 10.93 17.02 7.54
C ARG A 37 11.86 17.32 6.36
N VAL A 38 12.98 18.01 6.61
CA VAL A 38 13.97 18.30 5.59
C VAL A 38 14.61 17.02 5.06
N ALA A 39 15.05 16.12 5.94
CA ALA A 39 15.63 14.82 5.55
C ALA A 39 14.60 13.93 4.83
N LEU A 40 13.36 13.90 5.31
CA LEU A 40 12.28 13.13 4.67
C LEU A 40 11.96 13.68 3.27
N ARG A 41 11.86 15.02 3.12
CA ARG A 41 11.61 15.66 1.82
C ARG A 41 12.76 15.37 0.83
N ALA A 42 14.00 15.49 1.27
CA ALA A 42 15.16 15.20 0.43
C ALA A 42 15.17 13.73 -0.01
N ALA A 43 14.86 12.80 0.87
CA ALA A 43 14.75 11.38 0.53
C ALA A 43 13.60 11.08 -0.44
N LEU A 44 12.43 11.75 -0.33
CA LEU A 44 11.34 11.62 -1.30
C LEU A 44 11.78 12.05 -2.70
N LEU A 45 12.68 13.02 -2.81
CA LEU A 45 13.20 13.52 -4.07
C LEU A 45 14.42 12.77 -4.59
N ALA A 46 14.96 11.80 -3.85
CA ALA A 46 16.15 11.04 -4.25
C ALA A 46 15.96 10.36 -5.61
N ARG A 47 17.00 10.38 -6.44
CA ARG A 47 17.03 9.76 -7.76
C ARG A 47 18.40 9.12 -8.01
N GLY A 48 18.46 8.17 -8.94
CA GLY A 48 19.70 7.52 -9.35
C GLY A 48 20.43 6.87 -8.16
N ALA A 49 21.70 7.21 -7.96
CA ALA A 49 22.53 6.62 -6.91
C ALA A 49 21.99 6.88 -5.49
N GLU A 50 21.45 8.06 -5.21
CA GLU A 50 20.86 8.37 -3.91
C GLU A 50 19.59 7.53 -3.63
N GLN A 51 18.77 7.28 -4.66
CA GLN A 51 17.59 6.41 -4.54
C GLN A 51 18.00 4.97 -4.26
N GLU A 52 19.04 4.46 -4.94
CA GLU A 52 19.54 3.11 -4.68
C GLU A 52 20.13 2.97 -3.27
N GLU A 53 20.84 4.00 -2.78
CA GLU A 53 21.31 4.04 -1.39
C GLU A 53 20.13 3.99 -0.40
N LEU A 54 19.06 4.75 -0.66
CA LEU A 54 17.82 4.75 0.14
C LEU A 54 17.18 3.36 0.14
N PHE A 55 17.06 2.71 -1.03
CA PHE A 55 16.52 1.36 -1.14
C PHE A 55 17.39 0.33 -0.44
N SER A 56 18.72 0.48 -0.51
CA SER A 56 19.66 -0.37 0.23
C SER A 56 19.44 -0.26 1.74
N LEU A 57 19.25 0.95 2.27
CA LEU A 57 18.93 1.18 3.69
C LEU A 57 17.59 0.52 4.06
N ALA A 58 16.57 0.66 3.23
CA ALA A 58 15.26 0.04 3.43
C ALA A 58 15.34 -1.49 3.42
N ARG A 59 16.10 -2.10 2.48
CA ARG A 59 16.34 -3.55 2.46
C ARG A 59 17.04 -4.04 3.72
N ARG A 60 18.06 -3.33 4.20
CA ARG A 60 18.73 -3.68 5.47
C ARG A 60 17.75 -3.64 6.65
N ALA A 61 16.88 -2.64 6.72
CA ALA A 61 15.85 -2.55 7.76
C ALA A 61 14.84 -3.70 7.67
N ARG A 62 14.39 -4.07 6.44
CA ARG A 62 13.53 -5.23 6.21
C ARG A 62 14.23 -6.52 6.66
N ASP A 63 15.43 -6.78 6.16
CA ASP A 63 16.13 -8.08 6.36
C ASP A 63 16.56 -8.27 7.82
N ALA A 64 16.82 -7.18 8.56
CA ALA A 64 17.07 -7.24 9.99
C ALA A 64 15.80 -7.61 10.80
N THR A 65 14.62 -7.17 10.32
CA THR A 65 13.34 -7.45 10.99
C THR A 65 12.72 -8.78 10.54
N TRP A 66 12.93 -9.15 9.27
CA TRP A 66 12.38 -10.34 8.61
C TRP A 66 13.51 -11.21 8.06
N PRO A 67 14.24 -11.92 8.93
CA PRO A 67 15.51 -12.60 8.55
C PRO A 67 15.33 -13.77 7.58
N VAL A 68 14.13 -14.37 7.52
CA VAL A 68 13.86 -15.53 6.63
C VAL A 68 13.82 -15.13 5.15
N ARG A 69 13.75 -13.83 4.83
CA ARG A 69 13.68 -13.30 3.46
C ARG A 69 12.52 -13.85 2.63
N GLU A 70 11.42 -14.15 3.29
CA GLU A 70 10.18 -14.56 2.65
C GLU A 70 9.26 -13.38 2.37
N VAL A 71 8.48 -13.53 1.31
CA VAL A 71 7.44 -12.59 0.91
C VAL A 71 6.07 -13.24 1.14
N GLU A 72 5.19 -12.56 1.88
CA GLU A 72 3.81 -13.02 2.01
C GLU A 72 3.06 -12.81 0.69
N THR A 73 2.50 -13.89 0.17
CA THR A 73 1.69 -13.88 -1.04
C THR A 73 0.22 -13.68 -0.69
N ARG A 74 -0.42 -12.70 -1.32
CA ARG A 74 -1.83 -12.37 -1.11
C ARG A 74 -2.61 -12.53 -2.40
N SER A 75 -3.56 -13.46 -2.45
CA SER A 75 -4.48 -13.59 -3.58
C SER A 75 -5.72 -12.75 -3.38
N VAL A 76 -6.08 -11.95 -4.38
CA VAL A 76 -7.24 -11.03 -4.32
C VAL A 76 -8.45 -11.67 -4.99
N ILE A 77 -9.57 -11.65 -4.29
CA ILE A 77 -10.90 -11.93 -4.82
C ILE A 77 -11.74 -10.65 -4.71
N GLU A 78 -12.18 -10.14 -5.84
CA GLU A 78 -12.97 -8.92 -5.95
C GLU A 78 -14.45 -9.27 -5.85
N LEU A 79 -14.99 -9.21 -4.62
CA LEU A 79 -16.33 -9.67 -4.28
C LEU A 79 -17.44 -8.89 -4.99
N SER A 80 -17.25 -7.58 -5.18
CA SER A 80 -18.28 -6.71 -5.73
C SER A 80 -17.69 -5.36 -6.17
N ASN A 81 -18.18 -4.84 -7.28
CA ASN A 81 -17.89 -3.47 -7.72
C ASN A 81 -19.00 -2.47 -7.35
N VAL A 82 -19.99 -2.87 -6.57
CA VAL A 82 -21.01 -1.95 -6.04
C VAL A 82 -20.35 -1.02 -5.04
N CYS A 83 -20.42 0.30 -5.31
CA CYS A 83 -19.79 1.33 -4.49
C CYS A 83 -20.75 2.49 -4.30
N GLN A 84 -20.82 3.03 -3.09
CA GLN A 84 -21.65 4.19 -2.71
C GLN A 84 -20.89 5.51 -2.75
N GLN A 85 -19.56 5.44 -2.98
CA GLN A 85 -18.66 6.59 -2.95
C GLN A 85 -18.55 7.27 -4.31
N SER A 86 -18.36 8.61 -4.30
CA SER A 86 -18.17 9.46 -5.48
C SER A 86 -16.70 9.86 -5.67
N CYS A 87 -15.76 8.94 -5.48
CA CYS A 87 -14.33 9.25 -5.57
C CYS A 87 -13.94 9.72 -6.97
N ASN A 88 -13.36 10.93 -7.07
CA ASN A 88 -12.95 11.53 -8.34
C ASN A 88 -11.83 10.76 -9.07
N TYR A 89 -11.14 9.87 -8.39
CA TYR A 89 -10.02 9.08 -8.92
C TYR A 89 -10.38 7.64 -9.27
N CYS A 90 -11.60 7.18 -9.01
CA CYS A 90 -11.96 5.76 -9.11
C CYS A 90 -13.02 5.50 -10.18
N SER A 91 -12.70 4.61 -11.11
CA SER A 91 -13.64 4.20 -12.17
C SER A 91 -14.88 3.46 -11.64
N MET A 92 -14.89 3.01 -10.37
CA MET A 92 -16.02 2.35 -9.74
C MET A 92 -16.93 3.28 -8.94
N ALA A 93 -16.71 4.61 -8.98
CA ALA A 93 -17.58 5.57 -8.30
C ALA A 93 -19.07 5.29 -8.58
N LYS A 94 -19.95 5.71 -7.68
CA LYS A 94 -21.39 5.38 -7.77
C LYS A 94 -22.04 5.87 -9.06
N GLU A 95 -21.52 6.96 -9.65
CA GLU A 95 -21.96 7.56 -10.90
C GLU A 95 -21.53 6.76 -12.15
N SER A 96 -20.58 5.86 -11.99
CA SER A 96 -20.07 5.06 -13.10
C SER A 96 -21.14 4.13 -13.67
N LYS A 97 -21.24 4.07 -14.99
CA LYS A 97 -22.17 3.22 -15.73
C LYS A 97 -21.71 1.76 -15.85
N LEU A 98 -20.75 1.34 -15.05
CA LEU A 98 -20.29 -0.04 -15.02
C LEU A 98 -21.43 -0.99 -14.69
N LYS A 99 -21.45 -2.16 -15.35
CA LYS A 99 -22.27 -3.27 -14.92
C LYS A 99 -21.87 -3.70 -13.52
N ARG A 100 -22.80 -3.61 -12.56
CA ARG A 100 -22.54 -3.96 -11.16
C ARG A 100 -22.73 -5.45 -10.93
N TYR A 101 -21.95 -6.02 -10.01
CA TYR A 101 -22.04 -7.42 -9.64
C TYR A 101 -21.74 -7.63 -8.14
N VAL A 102 -22.19 -8.75 -7.63
CA VAL A 102 -21.79 -9.33 -6.34
C VAL A 102 -21.55 -10.82 -6.59
N ILE A 103 -20.39 -11.34 -6.19
CA ILE A 103 -20.07 -12.76 -6.30
C ILE A 103 -20.97 -13.55 -5.36
N LYS A 104 -21.60 -14.60 -5.86
CA LYS A 104 -22.40 -15.52 -5.06
C LYS A 104 -21.52 -16.42 -4.20
N GLN A 105 -22.02 -16.85 -3.04
CA GLN A 105 -21.27 -17.68 -2.10
C GLN A 105 -20.67 -18.95 -2.77
N GLY A 106 -21.43 -19.66 -3.63
CA GLY A 106 -20.90 -20.82 -4.35
C GLY A 106 -19.70 -20.50 -5.22
N GLN A 107 -19.79 -19.45 -6.05
CA GLN A 107 -18.69 -18.99 -6.91
C GLN A 107 -17.45 -18.58 -6.08
N LEU A 108 -17.67 -17.91 -4.94
CA LEU A 108 -16.59 -17.55 -4.03
C LEU A 108 -15.90 -18.80 -3.46
N MET A 109 -16.69 -19.78 -2.99
CA MET A 109 -16.13 -21.01 -2.40
C MET A 109 -15.33 -21.83 -3.41
N GLU A 110 -15.77 -21.93 -4.65
CA GLU A 110 -15.01 -22.56 -5.75
C GLU A 110 -13.64 -21.88 -5.95
N ARG A 111 -13.61 -20.53 -5.91
CA ARG A 111 -12.34 -19.79 -6.04
C ARG A 111 -11.43 -19.96 -4.84
N VAL A 112 -11.99 -19.96 -3.63
CA VAL A 112 -11.21 -20.19 -2.38
C VAL A 112 -10.60 -21.58 -2.39
N GLU A 113 -11.37 -22.62 -2.75
CA GLU A 113 -10.90 -24.00 -2.85
C GLU A 113 -9.75 -24.13 -3.86
N PHE A 114 -9.91 -23.54 -5.05
CA PHE A 114 -8.86 -23.49 -6.06
C PHE A 114 -7.58 -22.82 -5.55
N LEU A 115 -7.68 -21.65 -4.90
CA LEU A 115 -6.54 -20.93 -4.36
C LEU A 115 -5.86 -21.68 -3.22
N HIS A 116 -6.64 -22.30 -2.33
CA HIS A 116 -6.11 -23.13 -1.24
C HIS A 116 -5.32 -24.33 -1.79
N ALA A 117 -5.85 -25.00 -2.83
CA ALA A 117 -5.16 -26.10 -3.52
C ALA A 117 -3.85 -25.65 -4.20
N LEU A 118 -3.76 -24.40 -4.65
CA LEU A 118 -2.52 -23.78 -5.14
C LEU A 118 -1.52 -23.40 -4.03
N GLY A 119 -1.85 -23.69 -2.77
CA GLY A 119 -0.99 -23.36 -1.64
C GLY A 119 -1.13 -21.91 -1.14
N ARG A 120 -2.13 -21.13 -1.56
CA ARG A 120 -2.40 -19.80 -1.01
C ARG A 120 -2.83 -19.91 0.45
N ARG A 121 -2.32 -19.00 1.28
CA ARG A 121 -2.66 -18.96 2.71
C ARG A 121 -3.21 -17.63 3.17
N VAL A 122 -3.08 -16.57 2.38
CA VAL A 122 -3.62 -15.24 2.68
C VAL A 122 -4.50 -14.78 1.51
N LEU A 123 -5.78 -14.54 1.77
CA LEU A 123 -6.74 -14.06 0.78
C LEU A 123 -7.21 -12.65 1.12
N VAL A 124 -7.26 -11.78 0.11
CA VAL A 124 -7.86 -10.44 0.20
C VAL A 124 -9.24 -10.49 -0.42
N LEU A 125 -10.26 -10.29 0.38
CA LEU A 125 -11.64 -10.13 -0.06
C LEU A 125 -11.93 -8.64 -0.19
N GLN A 126 -11.96 -8.14 -1.41
CA GLN A 126 -12.06 -6.72 -1.74
C GLN A 126 -13.40 -6.39 -2.40
N SER A 127 -13.97 -5.23 -2.10
CA SER A 127 -15.15 -4.71 -2.81
C SER A 127 -15.11 -3.19 -2.97
N GLY A 128 -16.05 -2.65 -3.76
CA GLY A 128 -16.48 -1.27 -3.58
C GLY A 128 -17.05 -1.07 -2.18
N GLU A 129 -17.11 0.18 -1.73
CA GLU A 129 -17.66 0.53 -0.41
C GLU A 129 -19.18 0.42 -0.43
N ASN A 130 -19.71 -0.59 0.26
CA ASN A 130 -21.15 -0.87 0.37
C ASN A 130 -21.45 -1.33 1.81
N ASP A 131 -22.05 -0.43 2.59
CA ASP A 131 -22.37 -0.64 4.01
C ASP A 131 -23.77 -1.22 4.25
N SER A 132 -24.47 -1.69 3.19
CA SER A 132 -25.76 -2.30 3.39
C SER A 132 -25.66 -3.57 4.24
N ASP A 133 -26.55 -3.73 5.23
CA ASP A 133 -26.60 -4.91 6.12
C ASP A 133 -26.74 -6.23 5.33
N ASN A 134 -27.37 -6.19 4.16
CA ASN A 134 -27.50 -7.35 3.28
C ASN A 134 -26.14 -7.77 2.70
N PHE A 135 -25.33 -6.80 2.21
CA PHE A 135 -24.02 -7.10 1.66
C PHE A 135 -23.04 -7.54 2.75
N VAL A 136 -22.96 -6.79 3.85
CA VAL A 136 -22.10 -7.15 4.99
C VAL A 136 -22.49 -8.51 5.58
N GLY A 137 -23.81 -8.79 5.67
CA GLY A 137 -24.32 -10.07 6.09
C GLY A 137 -23.96 -11.23 5.14
N HIS A 138 -23.96 -10.97 3.84
CA HIS A 138 -23.48 -11.93 2.83
C HIS A 138 -21.97 -12.20 3.01
N VAL A 139 -21.15 -11.17 3.14
CA VAL A 139 -19.70 -11.32 3.35
C VAL A 139 -19.41 -12.07 4.66
N ALA A 140 -20.08 -11.75 5.77
CA ALA A 140 -19.90 -12.45 7.04
C ALA A 140 -20.21 -13.96 6.93
N LYS A 141 -21.29 -14.35 6.22
CA LYS A 141 -21.61 -15.76 5.95
C LYS A 141 -20.51 -16.43 5.12
N CYS A 142 -20.00 -15.76 4.10
CA CYS A 142 -18.90 -16.26 3.29
C CYS A 142 -17.62 -16.46 4.11
N VAL A 143 -17.25 -15.48 4.94
CA VAL A 143 -16.09 -15.57 5.84
C VAL A 143 -16.21 -16.75 6.79
N ALA A 144 -17.36 -16.90 7.46
CA ALA A 144 -17.61 -18.02 8.36
C ALA A 144 -17.49 -19.39 7.66
N GLU A 145 -18.03 -19.52 6.45
CA GLU A 145 -17.92 -20.74 5.67
C GLU A 145 -16.49 -21.03 5.21
N ILE A 146 -15.74 -20.01 4.80
CA ILE A 146 -14.31 -20.15 4.46
C ILE A 146 -13.53 -20.65 5.68
N LYS A 147 -13.69 -20.00 6.83
CA LYS A 147 -12.97 -20.38 8.06
C LYS A 147 -13.35 -21.76 8.57
N ARG A 148 -14.60 -22.16 8.39
CA ARG A 148 -15.05 -23.52 8.73
C ARG A 148 -14.39 -24.59 7.86
N ARG A 149 -14.24 -24.34 6.54
CA ARG A 149 -13.68 -25.31 5.58
C ARG A 149 -12.14 -25.25 5.51
N PHE A 150 -11.56 -24.08 5.65
CA PHE A 150 -10.14 -23.79 5.48
C PHE A 150 -9.63 -22.94 6.66
N PRO A 151 -9.49 -23.51 7.87
CA PRO A 151 -9.13 -22.77 9.07
C PRO A 151 -7.71 -22.20 9.02
N ASP A 152 -6.85 -22.71 8.13
CA ASP A 152 -5.47 -22.26 7.89
C ASP A 152 -5.37 -21.04 6.95
N LEU A 153 -6.48 -20.62 6.33
CA LEU A 153 -6.51 -19.39 5.54
C LEU A 153 -6.64 -18.17 6.45
N GLU A 154 -5.81 -17.16 6.23
CA GLU A 154 -5.95 -15.84 6.83
C GLU A 154 -6.66 -14.89 5.86
N LEU A 155 -7.69 -14.20 6.35
CA LEU A 155 -8.55 -13.35 5.53
C LEU A 155 -8.31 -11.87 5.82
N ILE A 156 -8.01 -11.12 4.77
CA ILE A 156 -7.94 -9.66 4.77
C ILE A 156 -9.20 -9.12 4.12
N LEU A 157 -9.99 -8.33 4.83
CA LEU A 157 -11.13 -7.63 4.26
C LEU A 157 -10.73 -6.23 3.80
N SER A 158 -11.32 -5.77 2.69
CA SER A 158 -11.17 -4.40 2.17
C SER A 158 -12.51 -3.95 1.58
N LEU A 159 -13.42 -3.49 2.45
CA LEU A 159 -14.83 -3.23 2.14
C LEU A 159 -15.24 -1.75 2.34
N GLY A 160 -14.30 -0.88 2.72
CA GLY A 160 -14.56 0.53 3.00
C GLY A 160 -15.02 0.80 4.44
N ASN A 161 -15.67 1.96 4.66
CA ASN A 161 -16.24 2.34 5.95
C ASN A 161 -17.49 1.51 6.26
N LEU A 162 -17.53 0.99 7.48
CA LEU A 162 -18.68 0.25 8.00
C LEU A 162 -19.00 0.76 9.41
N SER A 163 -20.16 0.40 9.95
CA SER A 163 -20.48 0.66 11.36
C SER A 163 -19.71 -0.28 12.29
N HIS A 164 -19.54 0.12 13.55
CA HIS A 164 -18.93 -0.71 14.60
C HIS A 164 -19.54 -2.12 14.65
N ARG A 165 -20.86 -2.22 14.68
CA ARG A 165 -21.59 -3.50 14.71
C ARG A 165 -21.25 -4.39 13.51
N GLN A 166 -21.08 -3.79 12.32
CA GLN A 166 -20.74 -4.53 11.10
C GLN A 166 -19.29 -5.02 11.14
N TYR A 167 -18.35 -4.22 11.65
CA TYR A 167 -16.96 -4.67 11.88
C TYR A 167 -16.90 -5.82 12.88
N VAL A 168 -17.60 -5.70 14.03
CA VAL A 168 -17.68 -6.78 15.03
C VAL A 168 -18.21 -8.06 14.39
N ARG A 169 -19.32 -8.00 13.63
CA ARG A 169 -19.89 -9.14 12.92
C ARG A 169 -18.89 -9.83 11.98
N LEU A 170 -18.10 -9.07 11.24
CA LEU A 170 -17.07 -9.62 10.35
C LEU A 170 -15.93 -10.25 11.13
N ARG A 171 -15.54 -9.65 12.25
CA ARG A 171 -14.50 -10.19 13.14
C ARG A 171 -14.94 -11.51 13.78
N GLU A 172 -16.16 -11.58 14.29
CA GLU A 172 -16.78 -12.78 14.86
C GLU A 172 -16.97 -13.89 13.81
N ALA A 173 -17.20 -13.54 12.55
CA ALA A 173 -17.24 -14.50 11.45
C ALA A 173 -15.87 -15.14 11.15
N GLY A 174 -14.76 -14.58 11.69
CA GLY A 174 -13.42 -15.15 11.62
C GLY A 174 -12.42 -14.37 10.74
N ALA A 175 -12.76 -13.18 10.25
CA ALA A 175 -11.79 -12.36 9.53
C ALA A 175 -10.74 -11.80 10.51
N GLU A 176 -9.46 -11.95 10.16
CA GLU A 176 -8.35 -11.56 11.04
C GLU A 176 -7.81 -10.17 10.73
N ARG A 177 -7.79 -9.79 9.45
CA ARG A 177 -7.19 -8.54 8.99
C ARG A 177 -8.21 -7.66 8.28
N TYR A 178 -8.03 -6.35 8.37
CA TYR A 178 -8.81 -5.38 7.61
C TYR A 178 -7.90 -4.30 7.03
N ASN A 179 -8.07 -3.98 5.75
CA ASN A 179 -7.35 -2.91 5.07
C ASN A 179 -8.29 -1.76 4.75
N LEU A 180 -8.00 -0.58 5.32
CA LEU A 180 -8.78 0.65 5.13
C LEU A 180 -7.83 1.82 4.91
N LYS A 181 -7.62 2.22 3.66
CA LYS A 181 -6.75 3.34 3.34
C LYS A 181 -7.41 4.67 3.71
N PHE A 182 -6.63 5.58 4.31
CA PHE A 182 -7.10 6.95 4.59
C PHE A 182 -6.88 7.90 3.40
N GLU A 183 -6.16 7.49 2.37
CA GLU A 183 -5.83 8.14 1.11
C GLU A 183 -4.94 9.39 1.25
N THR A 184 -5.23 10.30 2.15
CA THR A 184 -4.41 11.45 2.56
C THR A 184 -4.75 11.88 3.99
N SER A 185 -3.78 12.47 4.68
CA SER A 185 -3.94 13.10 6.01
C SER A 185 -4.50 14.51 5.95
N SER A 186 -4.61 15.10 4.77
CA SER A 186 -5.13 16.45 4.54
C SER A 186 -6.66 16.44 4.40
N PRO A 187 -7.45 17.05 5.31
CA PRO A 187 -8.91 17.06 5.20
C PRO A 187 -9.42 17.74 3.93
N SER A 188 -8.73 18.79 3.46
CA SER A 188 -9.12 19.52 2.24
C SER A 188 -8.92 18.66 0.99
N LEU A 189 -7.77 17.97 0.87
CA LEU A 189 -7.51 17.05 -0.23
C LEU A 189 -8.45 15.86 -0.18
N TYR A 190 -8.70 15.31 1.01
CA TYR A 190 -9.63 14.19 1.17
C TYR A 190 -11.03 14.53 0.64
N SER A 191 -11.59 15.69 1.05
CA SER A 191 -12.89 16.14 0.59
C SER A 191 -12.93 16.41 -0.91
N MET A 192 -11.83 16.91 -1.50
CA MET A 192 -11.71 17.13 -2.93
C MET A 192 -11.66 15.80 -3.71
N TRP A 193 -10.96 14.77 -3.18
CA TRP A 193 -10.80 13.49 -3.86
C TRP A 193 -12.01 12.55 -3.66
N LYS A 194 -12.67 12.66 -2.51
CA LYS A 194 -13.83 11.86 -2.10
C LYS A 194 -15.00 12.74 -1.67
N PRO A 195 -15.67 13.42 -2.62
CA PRO A 195 -16.82 14.25 -2.29
C PRO A 195 -17.90 13.47 -1.53
N GLY A 196 -18.39 14.05 -0.44
CA GLY A 196 -19.43 13.43 0.39
C GLY A 196 -18.93 12.43 1.44
N ASP A 197 -17.62 12.18 1.52
CA ASP A 197 -16.99 11.39 2.59
C ASP A 197 -16.14 12.29 3.51
N SER A 198 -15.77 11.80 4.69
CA SER A 198 -15.04 12.54 5.72
C SER A 198 -13.78 11.79 6.15
N LEU A 199 -12.64 12.50 6.18
CA LEU A 199 -11.41 11.97 6.73
C LEU A 199 -11.54 11.61 8.21
N ASP A 200 -12.24 12.43 9.00
CA ASP A 200 -12.45 12.16 10.43
C ASP A 200 -13.23 10.87 10.65
N GLN A 201 -14.26 10.62 9.82
CA GLN A 201 -15.01 9.35 9.86
C GLN A 201 -14.12 8.17 9.43
N ARG A 202 -13.30 8.34 8.38
CA ARG A 202 -12.35 7.32 7.91
C ARG A 202 -11.35 6.96 9.02
N LEU A 203 -10.79 7.95 9.70
CA LEU A 203 -9.86 7.75 10.82
C LEU A 203 -10.56 7.17 12.07
N ALA A 204 -11.84 7.52 12.30
CA ALA A 204 -12.64 6.89 13.34
C ALA A 204 -12.85 5.40 13.06
N CYS A 205 -13.19 5.02 11.82
CA CYS A 205 -13.28 3.62 11.40
C CYS A 205 -11.97 2.85 11.59
N LEU A 206 -10.82 3.47 11.27
CA LEU A 206 -9.50 2.86 11.51
C LEU A 206 -9.24 2.59 13.00
N ARG A 207 -9.54 3.57 13.87
CA ARG A 207 -9.41 3.38 15.31
C ARG A 207 -10.34 2.29 15.84
N ASP A 208 -11.55 2.22 15.31
CA ASP A 208 -12.55 1.21 15.66
C ASP A 208 -12.09 -0.20 15.26
N LEU A 209 -11.58 -0.38 14.06
CA LEU A 209 -11.00 -1.65 13.60
C LEU A 209 -9.86 -2.14 14.51
N ILE A 210 -8.96 -1.23 14.91
CA ILE A 210 -7.86 -1.53 15.84
C ILE A 210 -8.42 -1.94 17.21
N ALA A 211 -9.41 -1.20 17.73
CA ALA A 211 -10.02 -1.48 19.03
C ALA A 211 -10.79 -2.81 19.08
N ILE A 212 -11.41 -3.22 17.96
CA ILE A 212 -12.09 -4.52 17.80
C ILE A 212 -11.07 -5.68 17.73
N GLY A 213 -9.78 -5.40 17.47
CA GLY A 213 -8.72 -6.40 17.40
C GLY A 213 -8.47 -6.97 16.00
N PHE A 214 -8.79 -6.24 14.94
CA PHE A 214 -8.28 -6.55 13.62
C PHE A 214 -6.78 -6.23 13.54
N LYS A 215 -6.00 -7.08 12.87
CA LYS A 215 -4.70 -6.69 12.33
C LYS A 215 -4.94 -5.69 11.21
N THR A 216 -4.89 -4.38 11.53
CA THR A 216 -5.37 -3.31 10.66
C THR A 216 -4.28 -2.82 9.73
N GLY A 217 -4.63 -2.62 8.45
CA GLY A 217 -3.82 -1.99 7.43
C GLY A 217 -4.39 -0.64 7.00
N ALA A 218 -3.51 0.33 6.76
CA ALA A 218 -3.88 1.61 6.17
C ALA A 218 -2.86 2.08 5.12
N GLY A 219 -3.14 3.20 4.49
CA GLY A 219 -2.25 3.77 3.49
C GLY A 219 -2.81 5.01 2.83
N ASN A 220 -1.99 5.58 1.95
CA ASN A 220 -2.31 6.76 1.16
C ASN A 220 -2.18 6.52 -0.34
N ILE A 221 -2.55 7.53 -1.13
CA ILE A 221 -2.23 7.64 -2.55
C ILE A 221 -1.21 8.77 -2.72
N THR A 222 -0.16 8.52 -3.50
CA THR A 222 0.93 9.46 -3.76
C THR A 222 0.82 10.03 -5.17
N GLY A 223 0.94 11.35 -5.29
CA GLY A 223 0.91 12.06 -6.58
C GLY A 223 -0.50 12.35 -7.09
N MET A 224 -1.48 12.44 -6.21
CA MET A 224 -2.84 12.88 -6.53
C MET A 224 -2.90 14.38 -6.87
N PRO A 225 -3.88 14.82 -7.67
CA PRO A 225 -4.07 16.24 -7.98
C PRO A 225 -4.13 17.11 -6.72
N GLY A 226 -3.34 18.19 -6.70
CA GLY A 226 -3.22 19.12 -5.59
C GLY A 226 -2.33 18.70 -4.43
N GLN A 227 -1.82 17.47 -4.40
CA GLN A 227 -0.97 16.96 -3.32
C GLN A 227 0.45 17.52 -3.41
N SER A 228 0.95 18.10 -2.33
CA SER A 228 2.34 18.54 -2.18
C SER A 228 3.21 17.44 -1.55
N LEU A 229 4.54 17.62 -1.58
CA LEU A 229 5.47 16.73 -0.86
C LEU A 229 5.29 16.82 0.67
N ASP A 230 4.84 17.96 1.19
CA ASP A 230 4.57 18.09 2.62
C ASP A 230 3.33 17.29 3.02
N ASP A 231 2.30 17.21 2.16
CA ASP A 231 1.16 16.31 2.38
C ASP A 231 1.62 14.83 2.39
N VAL A 232 2.52 14.43 1.49
CA VAL A 232 3.09 13.07 1.49
C VAL A 232 3.87 12.77 2.77
N ILE A 233 4.60 13.76 3.31
CA ILE A 233 5.31 13.63 4.59
C ILE A 233 4.30 13.51 5.75
N ASP A 234 3.24 14.31 5.74
CA ASP A 234 2.18 14.23 6.76
C ASP A 234 1.44 12.89 6.71
N ASP A 235 1.17 12.36 5.52
CA ASP A 235 0.62 11.01 5.31
C ASP A 235 1.55 9.94 5.93
N LEU A 236 2.87 10.03 5.67
CA LEU A 236 3.88 9.14 6.22
C LEU A 236 3.92 9.19 7.75
N LEU A 237 3.84 10.39 8.33
CA LEU A 237 3.84 10.59 9.78
C LEU A 237 2.53 10.12 10.44
N LEU A 238 1.38 10.27 9.75
CA LEU A 238 0.10 9.76 10.23
C LEU A 238 0.12 8.22 10.34
N LEU A 239 0.72 7.52 9.38
CA LEU A 239 0.90 6.06 9.44
C LEU A 239 1.58 5.61 10.75
N GLY A 240 2.57 6.38 11.22
CA GLY A 240 3.27 6.08 12.47
C GLY A 240 2.48 6.36 13.75
N LYS A 241 1.43 7.18 13.67
CA LYS A 241 0.55 7.49 14.82
C LYS A 241 -0.56 6.46 15.03
N LEU A 242 -0.80 5.60 14.03
CA LEU A 242 -1.81 4.56 14.08
C LEU A 242 -1.15 3.22 14.45
N ASP A 243 -1.80 2.43 15.28
CA ASP A 243 -1.33 1.07 15.60
C ASP A 243 -1.66 0.10 14.48
N LEU A 244 -0.89 0.18 13.39
CA LEU A 244 -1.09 -0.60 12.18
C LEU A 244 -0.16 -1.82 12.15
N THR A 245 -0.64 -2.93 11.61
CA THR A 245 0.18 -4.10 11.27
C THR A 245 0.60 -4.10 9.81
N MET A 246 -0.14 -3.40 8.95
CA MET A 246 0.09 -3.29 7.52
C MET A 246 0.08 -1.83 7.08
N MET A 247 1.01 -1.45 6.19
CA MET A 247 1.08 -0.11 5.62
C MET A 247 1.24 -0.17 4.11
N SER A 248 0.64 0.75 3.39
CA SER A 248 0.79 0.85 1.94
C SER A 248 0.82 2.30 1.45
N CYS A 249 1.59 2.55 0.41
CA CYS A 249 1.37 3.69 -0.46
C CYS A 249 1.13 3.19 -1.89
N THR A 250 0.29 3.88 -2.63
CA THR A 250 0.01 3.58 -4.03
C THR A 250 0.25 4.82 -4.86
N VAL A 251 0.86 4.69 -6.03
CA VAL A 251 0.95 5.82 -6.96
C VAL A 251 -0.42 6.08 -7.57
N PHE A 252 -0.77 7.36 -7.72
CA PHE A 252 -1.97 7.74 -8.44
C PHE A 252 -1.90 7.34 -9.90
N ILE A 253 -2.91 6.64 -10.37
CA ILE A 253 -3.16 6.36 -11.78
C ILE A 253 -4.56 6.86 -12.09
N PRO A 254 -4.75 7.77 -13.04
CA PRO A 254 -6.06 8.29 -13.39
C PRO A 254 -6.97 7.16 -13.88
N GLY A 255 -8.16 7.09 -13.32
CA GLY A 255 -9.18 6.12 -13.74
C GLY A 255 -9.81 6.54 -15.07
N GLU A 256 -10.01 5.60 -15.99
CA GLU A 256 -10.57 5.89 -17.32
C GLU A 256 -11.99 6.48 -17.28
N MET A 257 -12.75 6.15 -16.23
CA MET A 257 -14.17 6.52 -16.07
C MET A 257 -14.39 7.33 -14.78
N CYS A 258 -13.50 8.26 -14.47
CA CYS A 258 -13.61 9.06 -13.26
C CYS A 258 -13.36 10.55 -13.54
N GLY A 259 -13.57 11.40 -12.52
CA GLY A 259 -13.39 12.85 -12.63
C GLY A 259 -11.96 13.27 -12.98
N TYR A 260 -10.97 12.49 -12.56
CA TYR A 260 -9.54 12.78 -12.78
C TYR A 260 -8.91 12.00 -13.93
N ARG A 261 -9.72 11.55 -14.93
CA ARG A 261 -9.22 10.77 -16.07
C ARG A 261 -8.16 11.50 -16.91
N ASP A 262 -8.23 12.83 -16.95
CA ASP A 262 -7.33 13.67 -17.74
C ASP A 262 -6.16 14.25 -16.91
N GLU A 263 -6.08 13.90 -15.63
CA GLU A 263 -5.00 14.35 -14.75
C GLU A 263 -3.72 13.52 -14.99
N PRO A 264 -2.53 14.10 -14.80
CA PRO A 264 -1.29 13.37 -14.93
C PRO A 264 -1.16 12.28 -13.86
N MET A 265 -0.56 11.16 -14.22
CA MET A 265 -0.21 10.11 -13.26
C MET A 265 0.81 10.62 -12.25
N GLY A 266 0.74 10.13 -11.01
CA GLY A 266 1.72 10.41 -9.96
C GLY A 266 3.13 9.90 -10.29
N ASP A 267 4.14 10.52 -9.69
CA ASP A 267 5.54 10.11 -9.83
C ASP A 267 5.81 8.80 -9.09
N VAL A 268 6.13 7.75 -9.85
CA VAL A 268 6.40 6.40 -9.31
C VAL A 268 7.63 6.39 -8.41
N ASP A 269 8.65 7.20 -8.71
CA ASP A 269 9.87 7.23 -7.92
C ASP A 269 9.63 7.89 -6.55
N ILE A 270 8.73 8.89 -6.46
CA ILE A 270 8.29 9.43 -5.16
C ILE A 270 7.55 8.36 -4.34
N ALA A 271 6.66 7.60 -4.96
CA ALA A 271 5.95 6.52 -4.27
C ALA A 271 6.89 5.41 -3.80
N LEU A 272 7.89 5.04 -4.60
CA LEU A 272 8.93 4.08 -4.22
C LEU A 272 9.80 4.60 -3.07
N ASN A 273 10.19 5.87 -3.11
CA ASN A 273 10.95 6.51 -2.04
C ASN A 273 10.14 6.59 -0.75
N GLN A 274 8.84 6.90 -0.84
CA GLN A 274 7.93 6.84 0.31
C GLN A 274 7.85 5.43 0.89
N MET A 275 7.79 4.39 0.06
CA MET A 275 7.80 3.00 0.50
C MET A 275 9.10 2.67 1.24
N ALA A 276 10.25 3.11 0.73
CA ALA A 276 11.53 2.95 1.40
C ALA A 276 11.59 3.67 2.76
N LEU A 277 11.08 4.91 2.83
CA LEU A 277 10.94 5.64 4.09
C LEU A 277 10.02 4.93 5.08
N MET A 278 8.87 4.41 4.62
CA MET A 278 7.98 3.60 5.46
C MET A 278 8.71 2.40 6.06
N ARG A 279 9.53 1.70 5.28
CA ARG A 279 10.33 0.56 5.78
C ARG A 279 11.37 0.98 6.81
N ILE A 280 12.05 2.09 6.58
CA ILE A 280 13.08 2.61 7.49
C ILE A 280 12.45 3.08 8.82
N LEU A 281 11.31 3.74 8.75
CA LEU A 281 10.63 4.30 9.92
C LEU A 281 9.82 3.25 10.71
N TYR A 282 9.22 2.28 10.00
CA TYR A 282 8.28 1.31 10.56
C TYR A 282 8.65 -0.12 10.13
N PRO A 283 9.81 -0.64 10.55
CA PRO A 283 10.40 -1.86 9.98
C PRO A 283 9.58 -3.13 10.24
N THR A 284 8.72 -3.15 11.25
CA THR A 284 7.91 -4.33 11.62
C THR A 284 6.62 -4.49 10.82
N ARG A 285 6.27 -3.53 9.94
CA ARG A 285 4.98 -3.54 9.25
C ARG A 285 5.04 -4.35 7.95
N LEU A 286 3.92 -5.00 7.59
CA LEU A 286 3.77 -5.61 6.28
C LEU A 286 3.51 -4.53 5.23
N MET A 287 4.23 -4.59 4.11
CA MET A 287 4.16 -3.59 3.04
C MET A 287 4.08 -4.27 1.68
N PRO A 288 2.99 -4.05 0.91
CA PRO A 288 2.84 -4.65 -0.40
C PRO A 288 3.64 -3.89 -1.47
N THR A 289 4.24 -4.63 -2.40
CA THR A 289 4.51 -4.09 -3.72
C THR A 289 3.24 -4.20 -4.56
N THR A 290 2.70 -3.06 -4.98
CA THR A 290 1.39 -2.98 -5.62
C THR A 290 1.47 -3.00 -7.15
N SER A 291 0.43 -3.51 -7.82
CA SER A 291 0.39 -3.59 -9.29
C SER A 291 0.38 -2.22 -9.98
N CYS A 292 -0.04 -1.16 -9.29
CA CYS A 292 0.01 0.20 -9.85
C CYS A 292 1.44 0.69 -10.11
N LEU A 293 2.43 0.23 -9.35
CA LEU A 293 3.84 0.54 -9.61
C LEU A 293 4.29 0.01 -10.98
N GLU A 294 3.86 -1.19 -11.35
CA GLU A 294 4.18 -1.79 -12.64
C GLU A 294 3.48 -1.09 -13.80
N ARG A 295 2.26 -0.60 -13.58
CA ARG A 295 1.53 0.20 -14.56
C ARG A 295 2.24 1.52 -14.84
N GLY A 296 2.74 2.16 -13.79
CA GLY A 296 3.44 3.44 -13.90
C GLY A 296 4.87 3.35 -14.43
N LYS A 297 5.56 2.25 -14.15
CA LYS A 297 6.97 2.04 -14.54
C LYS A 297 7.22 0.55 -14.74
N LYS A 298 7.71 0.18 -15.91
CA LYS A 298 8.12 -1.23 -16.17
C LYS A 298 9.14 -1.68 -15.12
N GLY A 299 8.89 -2.82 -14.47
CA GLY A 299 9.71 -3.30 -13.35
C GLY A 299 9.38 -2.64 -12.01
N GLY A 300 8.31 -1.82 -11.94
CA GLY A 300 7.92 -1.10 -10.73
C GLY A 300 7.59 -2.01 -9.54
N GLN A 301 7.02 -3.21 -9.77
CA GLN A 301 6.78 -4.14 -8.67
C GLN A 301 8.07 -4.74 -8.11
N LEU A 302 9.06 -5.04 -8.96
CA LEU A 302 10.40 -5.43 -8.50
C LEU A 302 11.05 -4.29 -7.71
N ALA A 303 10.97 -3.06 -8.24
CA ALA A 303 11.49 -1.87 -7.56
C ALA A 303 10.83 -1.68 -6.17
N GLY A 304 9.54 -2.00 -6.02
CA GLY A 304 8.86 -2.00 -4.72
C GLY A 304 9.46 -3.00 -3.72
N LEU A 305 9.81 -4.21 -4.16
CA LEU A 305 10.53 -5.17 -3.32
C LEU A 305 11.93 -4.67 -2.97
N MET A 306 12.61 -4.03 -3.92
CA MET A 306 13.91 -3.39 -3.69
C MET A 306 13.82 -2.19 -2.75
N ALA A 307 12.69 -1.48 -2.73
CA ALA A 307 12.38 -0.40 -1.77
C ALA A 307 11.92 -0.91 -0.39
N GLY A 308 12.00 -2.23 -0.13
CA GLY A 308 11.77 -2.79 1.20
C GLY A 308 10.39 -3.42 1.42
N ALA A 309 9.54 -3.58 0.39
CA ALA A 309 8.31 -4.35 0.50
C ALA A 309 8.60 -5.81 0.91
N ASN A 310 7.64 -6.44 1.60
CA ASN A 310 7.70 -7.83 2.04
C ASN A 310 6.39 -8.59 1.78
N THR A 311 5.47 -8.02 1.01
CA THR A 311 4.27 -8.75 0.54
C THR A 311 4.02 -8.48 -0.94
N VAL A 312 3.48 -9.47 -1.65
CA VAL A 312 3.10 -9.40 -3.06
C VAL A 312 1.62 -9.72 -3.20
N THR A 313 0.93 -8.90 -3.96
CA THR A 313 -0.50 -9.08 -4.24
C THR A 313 -0.69 -9.65 -5.65
N ILE A 314 -1.42 -10.76 -5.76
CA ILE A 314 -1.75 -11.45 -7.00
C ILE A 314 -3.26 -11.36 -7.21
N HIS A 315 -3.70 -10.90 -8.39
CA HIS A 315 -5.11 -10.81 -8.75
C HIS A 315 -5.57 -12.07 -9.48
N ASP A 316 -5.44 -13.24 -8.82
CA ASP A 316 -5.72 -14.56 -9.39
C ASP A 316 -7.02 -15.21 -8.86
N GLY A 317 -7.68 -14.56 -7.90
CA GLY A 317 -8.85 -15.12 -7.22
C GLY A 317 -10.19 -14.77 -7.84
N THR A 318 -10.32 -13.64 -8.54
CA THR A 318 -11.60 -13.20 -9.13
C THR A 318 -12.01 -14.10 -10.29
N PRO A 319 -13.27 -14.58 -10.36
CA PRO A 319 -13.78 -15.31 -11.51
C PRO A 319 -13.63 -14.50 -12.80
N GLU A 320 -13.35 -15.20 -13.94
CA GLU A 320 -12.97 -14.57 -15.20
C GLU A 320 -14.03 -13.58 -15.70
N GLU A 321 -15.32 -13.92 -15.55
CA GLU A 321 -16.43 -13.08 -15.97
C GLU A 321 -16.52 -11.74 -15.26
N PHE A 322 -15.87 -11.59 -14.09
CA PHE A 322 -15.89 -10.35 -13.29
C PHE A 322 -14.61 -9.52 -13.36
N LYS A 323 -13.48 -10.09 -13.83
CA LYS A 323 -12.18 -9.40 -13.83
C LYS A 323 -12.19 -8.03 -14.49
N LYS A 324 -12.88 -7.90 -15.63
CA LYS A 324 -13.01 -6.62 -16.35
C LYS A 324 -14.03 -5.67 -15.73
N LEU A 325 -14.82 -6.13 -14.77
CA LEU A 325 -15.84 -5.34 -14.10
C LEU A 325 -15.36 -4.68 -12.80
N PHE A 326 -14.09 -4.84 -12.46
CA PHE A 326 -13.45 -4.18 -11.29
C PHE A 326 -12.29 -3.27 -11.71
N PRO A 327 -12.53 -2.24 -12.53
CA PRO A 327 -11.48 -1.38 -13.07
C PRO A 327 -11.16 -0.23 -12.13
N ILE A 328 -10.42 -0.40 -11.06
CA ILE A 328 -10.08 0.70 -10.14
C ILE A 328 -9.60 1.92 -10.94
N TYR A 329 -8.65 1.73 -11.85
CA TYR A 329 -8.14 2.76 -12.75
C TYR A 329 -8.31 2.40 -14.23
N SER A 330 -8.18 1.15 -14.64
CA SER A 330 -8.28 0.69 -16.03
C SER A 330 -8.85 -0.72 -16.11
N THR A 331 -9.62 -1.00 -17.16
CA THR A 331 -10.07 -2.36 -17.51
C THR A 331 -8.90 -3.26 -17.90
N ASP A 332 -7.79 -2.66 -18.34
CA ASP A 332 -6.56 -3.30 -18.83
C ASP A 332 -5.43 -3.17 -17.81
N ARG A 333 -5.77 -3.28 -16.52
CA ARG A 333 -4.78 -3.18 -15.45
C ARG A 333 -3.79 -4.35 -15.48
N CYS A 334 -2.56 -4.08 -15.08
CA CYS A 334 -1.55 -5.11 -14.89
C CYS A 334 -2.02 -6.06 -13.77
N SER A 335 -2.33 -7.29 -14.14
CA SER A 335 -2.66 -8.37 -13.21
C SER A 335 -1.56 -9.42 -13.32
N PRO A 336 -0.47 -9.29 -12.57
CA PRO A 336 0.64 -10.22 -12.66
C PRO A 336 0.17 -11.63 -12.27
N ASP A 337 0.49 -12.60 -13.10
CA ASP A 337 0.27 -14.01 -12.82
C ASP A 337 1.31 -14.54 -11.83
N GLN A 338 1.15 -15.79 -11.43
CA GLN A 338 2.05 -16.45 -10.48
C GLN A 338 3.49 -16.52 -11.01
N ALA A 339 3.70 -16.83 -12.28
CA ALA A 339 5.03 -16.98 -12.88
C ALA A 339 5.80 -15.66 -12.84
N ARG A 340 5.13 -14.56 -13.20
CA ARG A 340 5.71 -13.22 -13.11
C ARG A 340 6.00 -12.82 -11.67
N CYS A 341 5.07 -13.08 -10.74
CA CYS A 341 5.32 -12.80 -9.32
C CYS A 341 6.49 -13.62 -8.78
N ALA A 342 6.64 -14.88 -9.19
CA ALA A 342 7.78 -15.70 -8.83
C ALA A 342 9.10 -15.13 -9.36
N ALA A 343 9.12 -14.67 -10.60
CA ALA A 343 10.30 -14.05 -11.20
C ALA A 343 10.74 -12.79 -10.45
N ILE A 344 9.84 -11.84 -10.18
CA ILE A 344 10.21 -10.61 -9.45
C ILE A 344 10.63 -10.86 -8.01
N VAL A 345 10.06 -11.86 -7.33
CA VAL A 345 10.45 -12.25 -5.97
C VAL A 345 11.85 -12.88 -5.98
N HIS A 346 12.12 -13.76 -6.94
CA HIS A 346 13.45 -14.35 -7.15
C HIS A 346 14.51 -13.27 -7.47
N ASP A 347 14.21 -12.37 -8.40
CA ASP A 347 15.11 -11.26 -8.81
C ASP A 347 15.40 -10.28 -7.66
N ALA A 348 14.48 -10.16 -6.71
CA ALA A 348 14.68 -9.40 -5.47
C ALA A 348 15.52 -10.14 -4.41
N GLY A 349 15.96 -11.38 -4.68
CA GLY A 349 16.69 -12.23 -3.74
C GLY A 349 15.82 -12.74 -2.58
N LEU A 350 14.51 -12.89 -2.83
CA LEU A 350 13.50 -13.32 -1.87
C LEU A 350 12.86 -14.65 -2.29
N SER A 351 12.10 -15.27 -1.41
CA SER A 351 11.29 -16.46 -1.68
C SER A 351 9.84 -16.27 -1.25
N PHE A 352 8.93 -17.08 -1.77
CA PHE A 352 7.55 -17.08 -1.29
C PHE A 352 7.45 -17.75 0.08
N GLY A 353 6.82 -17.08 1.03
CA GLY A 353 6.44 -17.64 2.31
C GLY A 353 5.33 -18.68 2.15
N LYS A 354 5.43 -19.77 2.94
CA LYS A 354 4.44 -20.86 2.97
C LYS A 354 3.29 -20.60 3.94
N ALA A 355 3.43 -19.59 4.78
CA ALA A 355 2.46 -19.20 5.81
C ALA A 355 2.31 -17.67 5.86
N PRO A 356 1.27 -17.14 6.54
CA PRO A 356 1.20 -15.74 6.90
C PRO A 356 2.45 -15.30 7.67
N LEU A 357 2.93 -14.07 7.43
CA LEU A 357 4.12 -13.53 8.13
C LEU A 357 3.82 -13.03 9.54
N ILE A 358 2.54 -12.76 9.87
CA ILE A 358 2.10 -12.26 11.20
C ILE A 358 0.87 -13.01 11.65
#